data_a0dff672d286c2535f2eed134e7604e4
#
_entry.id   a0dff672d286c2535f2eed134e7604e4
#
_cell.length_a   1.000
_cell.length_b   1.000
_cell.length_c   1.000
_cell.angle_alpha   90.00
_cell.angle_beta   90.00
_cell.angle_gamma   90.00
#
_symmetry.space_group_name_H-M   'P 1'
#
loop_
_entity.id
_entity.type
_entity.pdbx_description
1 polymer ?
#
loop_
_entity_poly.entity_id
_entity_poly.type
_entity_poly.pdbx_seq_one_letter_code
_entity_poly.pdbx_strand_id
1 'polypeptide(L)'
;MTLSLKANKPVEIDSVGLFADGVAVRKVGEKTFSICKKNVDEMVTVNTDEICAAIKDVFEDTRSILEPAGALSIAGLKKHVVNNQYKNNNLVAIACGANMNFERLRFVAERAELGEEREAMLAVGIPEKAGSLKLLCETIGSRNLTEFSYRMSEGNRAQIFMGVEVSDVNDRELFINQIKKMNFDCHDLSNDELSKVHLRHMVGGRLPRSINEISKGDYKELLYRFEFPERPGALMRFVNSMRPEWTISIFHYRNHGADTGRIVIGVLVKDSDSSNWDEFVKKVSYKYWEETENPAYKLFLGA
;
A
#
# COMPACT_ATOMS: atom_id res chain seq x y z
N MET A 1 -28.09 12.08 -8.34
CA MET A 1 -29.19 11.43 -9.12
C MET A 1 -29.75 10.21 -8.40
N THR A 2 -28.97 9.27 -7.90
CA THR A 2 -29.40 8.01 -7.23
C THR A 2 -30.46 8.24 -6.14
N LEU A 3 -30.20 9.14 -5.20
CA LEU A 3 -31.15 9.47 -4.13
C LEU A 3 -32.43 10.14 -4.67
N SER A 4 -32.30 10.99 -5.70
CA SER A 4 -33.43 11.66 -6.33
C SER A 4 -34.37 10.68 -7.03
N LEU A 5 -33.82 9.71 -7.73
CA LEU A 5 -34.61 8.64 -8.37
C LEU A 5 -35.32 7.76 -7.34
N LYS A 6 -34.61 7.38 -6.25
CA LYS A 6 -35.23 6.63 -5.14
C LYS A 6 -36.35 7.44 -4.45
N ALA A 7 -36.17 8.73 -4.25
CA ALA A 7 -37.13 9.60 -3.62
C ALA A 7 -38.25 10.08 -4.58
N ASN A 8 -38.13 9.76 -5.87
CA ASN A 8 -39.04 10.22 -6.93
C ASN A 8 -39.17 11.74 -7.06
N LYS A 9 -38.20 12.49 -6.62
CA LYS A 9 -38.09 13.97 -6.68
C LYS A 9 -36.64 14.41 -6.58
N PRO A 10 -36.26 15.59 -7.10
CA PRO A 10 -34.94 16.13 -6.87
C PRO A 10 -34.65 16.28 -5.36
N VAL A 11 -33.54 15.68 -4.91
CA VAL A 11 -33.06 15.73 -3.53
C VAL A 11 -31.76 16.53 -3.49
N GLU A 12 -31.64 17.44 -2.54
CA GLU A 12 -30.42 18.14 -2.22
C GLU A 12 -29.65 17.36 -1.16
N ILE A 13 -28.34 17.19 -1.34
CA ILE A 13 -27.45 16.50 -0.39
C ILE A 13 -26.47 17.50 0.24
N ASP A 14 -26.04 17.24 1.47
CA ASP A 14 -25.20 18.17 2.23
C ASP A 14 -23.79 18.27 1.66
N SER A 15 -23.24 17.15 1.16
CA SER A 15 -21.89 17.08 0.59
C SER A 15 -21.82 16.17 -0.64
N VAL A 16 -20.83 16.42 -1.49
CA VAL A 16 -20.51 15.60 -2.67
C VAL A 16 -19.06 15.16 -2.61
N GLY A 17 -18.77 13.98 -3.14
CA GLY A 17 -17.39 13.54 -3.38
C GLY A 17 -16.75 14.40 -4.48
N LEU A 18 -15.55 14.90 -4.23
CA LEU A 18 -14.87 15.81 -5.17
C LEU A 18 -13.87 15.09 -6.09
N PHE A 19 -13.64 13.80 -5.92
CA PHE A 19 -12.72 13.06 -6.78
C PHE A 19 -13.23 13.01 -8.22
N ALA A 20 -14.49 12.64 -8.43
CA ALA A 20 -15.17 12.71 -9.73
C ALA A 20 -15.92 14.04 -9.85
N ASP A 21 -15.20 15.15 -9.88
CA ASP A 21 -15.73 16.51 -9.81
C ASP A 21 -16.68 16.87 -10.97
N GLY A 22 -16.46 16.32 -12.16
CA GLY A 22 -17.34 16.50 -13.32
C GLY A 22 -18.79 16.02 -13.12
N VAL A 23 -19.05 15.17 -12.11
CA VAL A 23 -20.39 14.68 -11.73
C VAL A 23 -20.81 15.09 -10.32
N ALA A 24 -20.03 15.94 -9.65
CA ALA A 24 -20.24 16.34 -8.27
C ALA A 24 -21.34 17.42 -8.15
N VAL A 25 -22.60 17.00 -8.09
CA VAL A 25 -23.77 17.87 -8.06
C VAL A 25 -24.58 17.66 -6.77
N ARG A 26 -24.73 18.70 -5.93
CA ARG A 26 -25.51 18.64 -4.69
C ARG A 26 -27.00 18.47 -4.95
N LYS A 27 -27.54 19.13 -5.96
CA LYS A 27 -28.96 19.07 -6.36
C LYS A 27 -29.06 18.88 -7.86
N VAL A 28 -29.70 17.81 -8.28
CA VAL A 28 -29.90 17.53 -9.71
C VAL A 28 -30.91 18.53 -10.31
N GLY A 29 -30.70 18.89 -11.58
CA GLY A 29 -31.62 19.76 -12.30
C GLY A 29 -32.96 19.06 -12.57
N GLU A 30 -34.05 19.79 -12.57
CA GLU A 30 -35.40 19.25 -12.77
C GLU A 30 -35.57 18.60 -14.16
N LYS A 31 -35.02 19.22 -15.20
CA LYS A 31 -35.09 18.67 -16.57
C LYS A 31 -34.32 17.36 -16.68
N THR A 32 -33.09 17.32 -16.21
CA THR A 32 -32.26 16.10 -16.21
C THR A 32 -32.87 15.01 -15.35
N PHE A 33 -33.42 15.35 -14.18
CA PHE A 33 -34.15 14.41 -13.34
C PHE A 33 -35.36 13.81 -14.08
N SER A 34 -36.17 14.63 -14.74
CA SER A 34 -37.36 14.16 -15.48
C SER A 34 -36.99 13.20 -16.61
N ILE A 35 -35.87 13.46 -17.30
CA ILE A 35 -35.38 12.59 -18.37
C ILE A 35 -34.84 11.27 -17.78
N CYS A 36 -34.01 11.34 -16.76
CA CYS A 36 -33.45 10.15 -16.11
C CYS A 36 -34.54 9.26 -15.51
N LYS A 37 -35.55 9.84 -14.89
CA LYS A 37 -36.67 9.10 -14.29
C LYS A 37 -37.43 8.25 -15.33
N LYS A 38 -37.45 8.67 -16.60
CA LYS A 38 -38.14 7.94 -17.67
C LYS A 38 -37.28 6.90 -18.38
N ASN A 39 -35.95 7.10 -18.39
CA ASN A 39 -35.06 6.36 -19.29
C ASN A 39 -33.95 5.59 -18.59
N VAL A 40 -33.76 5.76 -17.26
CA VAL A 40 -32.72 5.04 -16.52
C VAL A 40 -33.37 3.86 -15.80
N ASP A 41 -32.92 2.66 -16.14
CA ASP A 41 -33.41 1.41 -15.56
C ASP A 41 -32.77 1.15 -14.20
N GLU A 42 -31.45 1.43 -14.06
CA GLU A 42 -30.69 1.15 -12.84
C GLU A 42 -29.63 2.22 -12.57
N MET A 43 -29.30 2.41 -11.30
CA MET A 43 -28.20 3.26 -10.83
C MET A 43 -27.14 2.40 -10.14
N VAL A 44 -25.98 2.30 -10.75
CA VAL A 44 -24.80 1.66 -10.16
C VAL A 44 -23.93 2.73 -9.49
N THR A 45 -23.54 2.49 -8.26
CA THR A 45 -22.61 3.37 -7.51
C THR A 45 -21.25 2.70 -7.38
N VAL A 46 -20.20 3.49 -7.55
CA VAL A 46 -18.80 3.05 -7.42
C VAL A 46 -18.05 3.91 -6.42
N ASN A 47 -17.01 3.36 -5.83
CA ASN A 47 -16.12 4.09 -4.92
C ASN A 47 -14.89 4.66 -5.65
N THR A 48 -14.05 5.38 -4.94
CA THR A 48 -12.85 6.03 -5.50
C THR A 48 -11.83 5.01 -6.03
N ASP A 49 -11.65 3.89 -5.34
CA ASP A 49 -10.68 2.86 -5.73
C ASP A 49 -11.11 2.18 -7.03
N GLU A 50 -12.41 1.87 -7.17
CA GLU A 50 -13.00 1.32 -8.41
C GLU A 50 -12.81 2.28 -9.60
N ILE A 51 -12.92 3.60 -9.37
CA ILE A 51 -12.65 4.60 -10.41
C ILE A 51 -11.16 4.63 -10.77
N CYS A 52 -10.25 4.59 -9.78
CA CYS A 52 -8.81 4.56 -10.03
C CYS A 52 -8.40 3.31 -10.83
N ALA A 53 -8.94 2.15 -10.49
CA ALA A 53 -8.74 0.92 -11.25
C ALA A 53 -9.21 1.07 -12.71
N ALA A 54 -10.38 1.66 -12.95
CA ALA A 54 -10.88 1.89 -14.30
C ALA A 54 -10.00 2.89 -15.11
N ILE A 55 -9.43 3.91 -14.47
CA ILE A 55 -8.47 4.81 -15.13
C ILE A 55 -7.23 4.03 -15.56
N LYS A 56 -6.70 3.16 -14.69
CA LYS A 56 -5.55 2.31 -14.98
C LYS A 56 -5.84 1.38 -16.14
N ASP A 57 -6.97 0.64 -16.12
CA ASP A 57 -7.34 -0.26 -17.21
C ASP A 57 -7.35 0.44 -18.57
N VAL A 58 -8.01 1.60 -18.64
CA VAL A 58 -8.09 2.36 -19.91
C VAL A 58 -6.70 2.80 -20.35
N PHE A 59 -5.85 3.23 -19.41
CA PHE A 59 -4.48 3.62 -19.75
C PHE A 59 -3.66 2.42 -20.24
N GLU A 60 -3.76 1.25 -19.62
CA GLU A 60 -3.03 0.05 -20.04
C GLU A 60 -3.46 -0.43 -21.42
N ASP A 61 -4.75 -0.38 -21.72
CA ASP A 61 -5.29 -0.82 -23.00
C ASP A 61 -5.06 0.18 -24.15
N THR A 62 -5.18 1.49 -23.87
CA THR A 62 -5.26 2.51 -24.92
C THR A 62 -4.17 3.55 -24.89
N ARG A 63 -3.39 3.64 -23.79
CA ARG A 63 -2.45 4.72 -23.46
C ARG A 63 -3.12 6.11 -23.35
N SER A 64 -4.44 6.13 -23.12
CA SER A 64 -5.22 7.34 -22.88
C SER A 64 -5.57 7.47 -21.40
N ILE A 65 -5.49 8.67 -20.84
CA ILE A 65 -5.84 8.92 -19.44
C ILE A 65 -7.19 9.61 -19.41
N LEU A 66 -8.16 8.97 -18.74
CA LEU A 66 -9.46 9.56 -18.49
C LEU A 66 -9.46 10.35 -17.17
N GLU A 67 -10.26 11.40 -17.12
CA GLU A 67 -10.58 12.04 -15.84
C GLU A 67 -11.45 11.12 -14.97
N PRO A 68 -11.48 11.29 -13.64
CA PRO A 68 -12.27 10.45 -12.76
C PRO A 68 -13.75 10.37 -13.10
N ALA A 69 -14.37 11.49 -13.52
CA ALA A 69 -15.77 11.50 -13.92
C ALA A 69 -16.03 10.69 -15.21
N GLY A 70 -15.06 10.68 -16.13
CA GLY A 70 -15.15 9.91 -17.38
C GLY A 70 -14.94 8.41 -17.17
N ALA A 71 -14.01 8.04 -16.27
CA ALA A 71 -13.75 6.64 -15.92
C ALA A 71 -14.88 5.99 -15.11
N LEU A 72 -15.72 6.79 -14.46
CA LEU A 72 -16.83 6.33 -13.61
C LEU A 72 -17.79 5.40 -14.35
N SER A 73 -18.05 5.65 -15.64
CA SER A 73 -18.91 4.81 -16.48
C SER A 73 -18.31 3.42 -16.67
N ILE A 74 -17.00 3.31 -16.82
CA ILE A 74 -16.28 2.04 -16.99
C ILE A 74 -16.23 1.28 -15.67
N ALA A 75 -15.93 1.96 -14.56
CA ALA A 75 -16.01 1.37 -13.22
C ALA A 75 -17.42 0.81 -12.94
N GLY A 76 -18.46 1.57 -13.26
CA GLY A 76 -19.85 1.14 -13.14
C GLY A 76 -20.18 -0.06 -14.00
N LEU A 77 -19.67 -0.10 -15.25
CA LEU A 77 -19.86 -1.23 -16.15
C LEU A 77 -19.19 -2.49 -15.61
N LYS A 78 -17.93 -2.43 -15.16
CA LYS A 78 -17.22 -3.56 -14.54
C LYS A 78 -18.04 -4.13 -13.38
N LYS A 79 -18.47 -3.29 -12.46
CA LYS A 79 -19.29 -3.69 -11.31
C LYS A 79 -20.63 -4.31 -11.71
N HIS A 80 -21.29 -3.73 -12.70
CA HIS A 80 -22.56 -4.24 -13.22
C HIS A 80 -22.41 -5.63 -13.83
N VAL A 81 -21.31 -5.86 -14.57
CA VAL A 81 -20.98 -7.19 -15.15
C VAL A 81 -20.80 -8.24 -14.07
N VAL A 82 -20.02 -7.91 -13.04
CA VAL A 82 -19.76 -8.83 -11.91
C VAL A 82 -21.07 -9.17 -11.19
N ASN A 83 -21.87 -8.16 -10.85
CA ASN A 83 -23.11 -8.35 -10.09
C ASN A 83 -24.14 -9.19 -10.83
N ASN A 84 -24.20 -9.07 -12.16
CA ASN A 84 -25.20 -9.77 -12.99
C ASN A 84 -24.63 -11.02 -13.69
N GLN A 85 -23.33 -11.31 -13.53
CA GLN A 85 -22.65 -12.46 -14.12
C GLN A 85 -22.85 -12.55 -15.66
N TYR A 86 -22.87 -11.40 -16.34
CA TYR A 86 -23.07 -11.35 -17.79
C TYR A 86 -21.99 -12.11 -18.56
N LYS A 87 -22.41 -12.89 -19.53
CA LYS A 87 -21.54 -13.63 -20.46
C LYS A 87 -22.05 -13.43 -21.89
N ASN A 88 -21.12 -13.13 -22.81
CA ASN A 88 -21.41 -12.94 -24.23
C ASN A 88 -22.44 -11.82 -24.55
N ASN A 89 -22.46 -10.77 -23.73
CA ASN A 89 -23.28 -9.59 -23.94
C ASN A 89 -22.47 -8.47 -24.62
N ASN A 90 -23.12 -7.70 -25.47
CA ASN A 90 -22.57 -6.45 -25.99
C ASN A 90 -22.82 -5.33 -24.96
N LEU A 91 -21.77 -4.82 -24.37
CA LEU A 91 -21.84 -3.80 -23.33
C LEU A 91 -21.13 -2.55 -23.83
N VAL A 92 -21.69 -1.38 -23.58
CA VAL A 92 -21.15 -0.11 -24.03
C VAL A 92 -21.06 0.85 -22.85
N ALA A 93 -19.88 1.43 -22.63
CA ALA A 93 -19.66 2.52 -21.71
C ALA A 93 -19.07 3.73 -22.45
N ILE A 94 -19.43 4.94 -22.02
CA ILE A 94 -18.89 6.16 -22.62
C ILE A 94 -17.63 6.55 -21.83
N ALA A 95 -16.48 6.37 -22.46
CA ALA A 95 -15.21 6.89 -21.96
C ALA A 95 -15.07 8.35 -22.39
N CYS A 96 -15.05 9.27 -21.44
CA CYS A 96 -14.99 10.70 -21.76
C CYS A 96 -14.16 11.50 -20.73
N GLY A 97 -13.78 12.70 -21.11
CA GLY A 97 -13.06 13.63 -20.24
C GLY A 97 -11.58 13.32 -20.06
N ALA A 98 -10.76 14.35 -20.10
CA ALA A 98 -9.31 14.29 -19.94
C ALA A 98 -8.79 15.41 -19.00
N ASN A 99 -9.65 16.00 -18.19
CA ASN A 99 -9.27 17.04 -17.23
C ASN A 99 -8.58 16.42 -16.01
N MET A 100 -7.37 15.92 -16.23
CA MET A 100 -6.51 15.26 -15.25
C MET A 100 -5.26 16.11 -15.00
N ASN A 101 -5.03 16.53 -13.77
CA ASN A 101 -3.77 17.12 -13.38
C ASN A 101 -2.76 16.06 -12.94
N PHE A 102 -1.47 16.41 -12.98
CA PHE A 102 -0.39 15.45 -12.73
C PHE A 102 -0.36 14.93 -11.27
N GLU A 103 -0.82 15.73 -10.31
CA GLU A 103 -0.90 15.31 -8.90
C GLU A 103 -1.95 14.22 -8.68
N ARG A 104 -3.07 14.29 -9.43
CA ARG A 104 -4.10 13.24 -9.38
C ARG A 104 -3.61 11.89 -9.91
N LEU A 105 -2.67 11.87 -10.87
CA LEU A 105 -2.09 10.62 -11.38
C LEU A 105 -1.36 9.84 -10.29
N ARG A 106 -0.66 10.55 -9.39
CA ARG A 106 -0.04 9.91 -8.24
C ARG A 106 -1.08 9.22 -7.35
N PHE A 107 -2.15 9.91 -7.03
CA PHE A 107 -3.25 9.36 -6.23
C PHE A 107 -3.89 8.15 -6.92
N VAL A 108 -4.12 8.23 -8.24
CA VAL A 108 -4.65 7.11 -9.03
C VAL A 108 -3.72 5.92 -8.97
N ALA A 109 -2.41 6.10 -9.19
CA ALA A 109 -1.42 5.03 -9.16
C ALA A 109 -1.36 4.32 -7.79
N GLU A 110 -1.52 5.09 -6.69
CA GLU A 110 -1.50 4.54 -5.33
C GLU A 110 -2.77 3.75 -4.97
N ARG A 111 -3.89 4.00 -5.64
CA ARG A 111 -5.20 3.40 -5.30
C ARG A 111 -5.73 2.40 -6.33
N ALA A 112 -5.17 2.38 -7.52
CA ALA A 112 -5.66 1.50 -8.59
C ALA A 112 -5.51 0.02 -8.23
N GLU A 113 -4.36 -0.39 -7.69
CA GLU A 113 -4.13 -1.78 -7.28
C GLU A 113 -5.08 -2.25 -6.17
N LEU A 114 -5.43 -1.33 -5.25
CA LEU A 114 -6.44 -1.60 -4.21
C LEU A 114 -7.84 -1.76 -4.82
N GLY A 115 -8.19 -0.95 -5.81
CA GLY A 115 -9.47 -1.02 -6.53
C GLY A 115 -9.60 -2.28 -7.39
N GLU A 116 -8.50 -2.87 -7.83
CA GLU A 116 -8.44 -4.16 -8.51
C GLU A 116 -8.39 -5.36 -7.55
N GLU A 117 -8.32 -5.09 -6.23
CA GLU A 117 -8.13 -6.12 -5.19
C GLU A 117 -6.85 -6.94 -5.36
N ARG A 118 -5.84 -6.35 -6.02
CA ARG A 118 -4.53 -6.97 -6.32
C ARG A 118 -3.43 -6.58 -5.35
N GLU A 119 -3.71 -5.71 -4.39
CA GLU A 119 -2.83 -5.38 -3.27
C GLU A 119 -3.53 -5.74 -1.95
N ALA A 120 -2.82 -6.46 -1.09
CA ALA A 120 -3.20 -6.67 0.30
C ALA A 120 -2.40 -5.69 1.19
N MET A 121 -3.09 -4.84 1.94
CA MET A 121 -2.49 -4.03 3.00
C MET A 121 -2.71 -4.71 4.35
N LEU A 122 -1.60 -5.10 5.00
CA LEU A 122 -1.66 -5.94 6.19
C LEU A 122 -0.91 -5.29 7.36
N ALA A 123 -1.48 -5.40 8.56
CA ALA A 123 -0.73 -5.21 9.79
C ALA A 123 -0.40 -6.59 10.37
N VAL A 124 0.90 -6.86 10.57
CA VAL A 124 1.37 -8.14 11.07
C VAL A 124 2.12 -7.97 12.38
N GLY A 125 1.61 -8.57 13.45
CA GLY A 125 2.24 -8.59 14.75
C GLY A 125 3.19 -9.80 14.88
N ILE A 126 4.50 -9.55 14.98
CA ILE A 126 5.51 -10.60 15.20
C ILE A 126 6.12 -10.50 16.60
N PRO A 127 6.60 -11.62 17.18
CA PRO A 127 7.39 -11.55 18.42
C PRO A 127 8.65 -10.71 18.22
N GLU A 128 8.98 -9.85 19.19
CA GLU A 128 10.19 -9.02 19.16
C GLU A 128 11.42 -9.84 19.61
N LYS A 129 11.82 -10.78 18.77
CA LYS A 129 12.99 -11.65 18.99
C LYS A 129 13.73 -11.91 17.68
N ALA A 130 15.02 -12.19 17.78
CA ALA A 130 15.86 -12.54 16.63
C ALA A 130 15.23 -13.68 15.82
N GLY A 131 15.23 -13.55 14.50
CA GLY A 131 14.67 -14.53 13.55
C GLY A 131 13.17 -14.35 13.21
N SER A 132 12.39 -13.59 13.97
CA SER A 132 10.95 -13.41 13.69
C SER A 132 10.71 -12.71 12.35
N LEU A 133 11.47 -11.67 12.05
CA LEU A 133 11.38 -10.98 10.76
C LEU A 133 11.81 -11.90 9.59
N LYS A 134 12.85 -12.71 9.79
CA LYS A 134 13.28 -13.70 8.80
C LYS A 134 12.17 -14.70 8.49
N LEU A 135 11.51 -15.24 9.53
CA LEU A 135 10.40 -16.17 9.39
C LEU A 135 9.22 -15.53 8.65
N LEU A 136 8.92 -14.24 8.91
CA LEU A 136 7.91 -13.53 8.15
C LEU A 136 8.30 -13.40 6.68
N CYS A 137 9.56 -13.03 6.38
CA CYS A 137 10.05 -12.94 5.00
C CYS A 137 9.99 -14.31 4.28
N GLU A 138 10.30 -15.41 4.97
CA GLU A 138 10.15 -16.76 4.43
C GLU A 138 8.67 -17.09 4.13
N THR A 139 7.75 -16.63 4.97
CA THR A 139 6.29 -16.80 4.78
C THR A 139 5.78 -15.99 3.59
N ILE A 140 6.27 -14.77 3.40
CA ILE A 140 5.99 -13.94 2.21
C ILE A 140 6.48 -14.62 0.93
N GLY A 141 7.62 -15.29 1.00
CA GLY A 141 8.18 -16.07 -0.11
C GLY A 141 8.62 -15.18 -1.27
N SER A 142 8.13 -15.53 -2.48
CA SER A 142 8.45 -14.81 -3.72
C SER A 142 7.43 -13.74 -4.13
N ARG A 143 6.49 -13.38 -3.25
CA ARG A 143 5.51 -12.33 -3.54
C ARG A 143 6.20 -10.98 -3.65
N ASN A 144 5.69 -10.13 -4.52
CA ASN A 144 6.13 -8.74 -4.60
C ASN A 144 5.61 -7.96 -3.39
N LEU A 145 6.51 -7.23 -2.76
CA LEU A 145 6.16 -6.25 -1.74
C LEU A 145 5.98 -4.88 -2.41
N THR A 146 4.86 -4.25 -2.17
CA THR A 146 4.61 -2.86 -2.60
C THR A 146 5.09 -1.88 -1.53
N GLU A 147 5.00 -2.30 -0.27
CA GLU A 147 5.39 -1.50 0.89
C GLU A 147 5.79 -2.39 2.06
N PHE A 148 6.74 -1.94 2.87
CA PHE A 148 7.12 -2.62 4.10
C PHE A 148 7.66 -1.59 5.09
N SER A 149 7.02 -1.49 6.26
CA SER A 149 7.42 -0.60 7.34
C SER A 149 7.46 -1.37 8.66
N TYR A 150 8.62 -1.38 9.27
CA TYR A 150 8.88 -1.99 10.57
C TYR A 150 9.73 -1.06 11.42
N ARG A 151 9.36 -0.93 12.68
CA ARG A 151 10.18 -0.33 13.71
C ARG A 151 10.09 -1.16 14.97
N MET A 152 11.23 -1.50 15.53
CA MET A 152 11.31 -2.12 16.85
C MET A 152 10.62 -1.25 17.90
N SER A 153 9.81 -1.85 18.75
CA SER A 153 9.02 -1.14 19.77
C SER A 153 9.28 -1.70 21.17
N GLU A 154 8.90 -0.93 22.20
CA GLU A 154 8.86 -1.44 23.58
C GLU A 154 7.77 -2.53 23.67
N GLY A 155 8.18 -3.71 24.12
CA GLY A 155 7.26 -4.84 24.31
C GLY A 155 7.73 -6.14 23.68
N ASN A 156 6.89 -7.17 23.80
CA ASN A 156 7.22 -8.50 23.29
C ASN A 156 6.82 -8.71 21.83
N ARG A 157 6.22 -7.72 21.16
CA ARG A 157 5.70 -7.81 19.79
C ARG A 157 5.95 -6.52 19.02
N ALA A 158 6.40 -6.67 17.81
CA ALA A 158 6.50 -5.59 16.83
C ALA A 158 5.31 -5.61 15.86
N GLN A 159 4.88 -4.43 15.45
CA GLN A 159 3.86 -4.27 14.41
C GLN A 159 4.53 -3.90 13.10
N ILE A 160 4.23 -4.67 12.07
CA ILE A 160 4.71 -4.46 10.71
C ILE A 160 3.55 -4.03 9.86
N PHE A 161 3.70 -2.93 9.15
CA PHE A 161 2.80 -2.56 8.08
C PHE A 161 3.40 -3.00 6.75
N MET A 162 2.66 -3.76 5.95
CA MET A 162 3.13 -4.21 4.65
C MET A 162 2.03 -4.21 3.58
N GLY A 163 2.43 -3.84 2.37
CA GLY A 163 1.68 -4.03 1.14
C GLY A 163 2.25 -5.21 0.36
N VAL A 164 1.40 -6.09 -0.14
CA VAL A 164 1.80 -7.30 -0.87
C VAL A 164 0.91 -7.48 -2.08
N GLU A 165 1.50 -7.74 -3.26
CA GLU A 165 0.73 -8.11 -4.44
C GLU A 165 0.04 -9.46 -4.25
N VAL A 166 -1.24 -9.50 -4.60
CA VAL A 166 -2.09 -10.69 -4.60
C VAL A 166 -2.81 -10.80 -5.94
N SER A 167 -3.20 -12.01 -6.32
CA SER A 167 -3.91 -12.24 -7.59
C SER A 167 -5.37 -11.78 -7.52
N ASP A 168 -6.02 -12.00 -6.37
CA ASP A 168 -7.42 -11.70 -6.09
C ASP A 168 -7.72 -11.78 -4.58
N VAL A 169 -8.97 -11.61 -4.21
CA VAL A 169 -9.46 -11.71 -2.81
C VAL A 169 -9.18 -13.09 -2.19
N ASN A 170 -9.33 -14.18 -2.96
CA ASN A 170 -9.11 -15.52 -2.42
C ASN A 170 -7.63 -15.75 -2.11
N ASP A 171 -6.73 -15.29 -2.98
CA ASP A 171 -5.29 -15.33 -2.74
C ASP A 171 -4.90 -14.49 -1.51
N ARG A 172 -5.52 -13.32 -1.33
CA ARG A 172 -5.37 -12.50 -0.13
C ARG A 172 -5.75 -13.26 1.14
N GLU A 173 -6.92 -13.90 1.16
CA GLU A 173 -7.37 -14.68 2.30
C GLU A 173 -6.46 -15.88 2.60
N LEU A 174 -6.01 -16.59 1.57
CA LEU A 174 -5.06 -17.69 1.69
C LEU A 174 -3.75 -17.22 2.31
N PHE A 175 -3.23 -16.08 1.86
CA PHE A 175 -1.99 -15.50 2.37
C PHE A 175 -2.13 -15.06 3.85
N ILE A 176 -3.22 -14.40 4.22
CA ILE A 176 -3.52 -14.04 5.62
C ILE A 176 -3.54 -15.30 6.49
N ASN A 177 -4.18 -16.37 6.01
CA ASN A 177 -4.24 -17.64 6.73
C ASN A 177 -2.86 -18.30 6.85
N GLN A 178 -1.97 -18.18 5.87
CA GLN A 178 -0.57 -18.64 5.96
C GLN A 178 0.18 -17.90 7.07
N ILE A 179 0.06 -16.57 7.14
CA ILE A 179 0.69 -15.76 8.19
C ILE A 179 0.17 -16.17 9.58
N LYS A 180 -1.14 -16.35 9.73
CA LYS A 180 -1.75 -16.77 11.01
C LYS A 180 -1.30 -18.16 11.46
N LYS A 181 -1.06 -19.10 10.53
CA LYS A 181 -0.52 -20.45 10.84
C LYS A 181 0.89 -20.40 11.45
N MET A 182 1.65 -19.34 11.23
CA MET A 182 2.97 -19.11 11.83
C MET A 182 2.87 -18.49 13.24
N ASN A 183 1.67 -18.42 13.84
CA ASN A 183 1.37 -17.74 15.11
C ASN A 183 1.70 -16.23 15.09
N PHE A 184 1.61 -15.61 13.95
CA PHE A 184 1.64 -14.17 13.81
C PHE A 184 0.21 -13.61 13.81
N ASP A 185 0.01 -12.47 14.50
CA ASP A 185 -1.24 -11.73 14.35
C ASP A 185 -1.25 -11.09 12.98
N CYS A 186 -2.39 -11.17 12.30
CA CYS A 186 -2.53 -10.55 10.98
C CYS A 186 -3.92 -9.93 10.84
N HIS A 187 -3.92 -8.62 10.53
CA HIS A 187 -5.12 -7.84 10.28
C HIS A 187 -5.11 -7.36 8.83
N ASP A 188 -6.22 -7.60 8.13
CA ASP A 188 -6.44 -7.05 6.80
C ASP A 188 -6.86 -5.58 6.90
N LEU A 189 -6.04 -4.69 6.37
CA LEU A 189 -6.24 -3.24 6.34
C LEU A 189 -6.56 -2.74 4.91
N SER A 190 -6.75 -3.65 3.95
CA SER A 190 -6.96 -3.30 2.53
C SER A 190 -8.18 -2.41 2.30
N ASN A 191 -9.16 -2.45 3.19
CA ASN A 191 -10.36 -1.61 3.14
C ASN A 191 -10.36 -0.45 4.17
N ASP A 192 -9.28 -0.31 4.98
CA ASP A 192 -9.18 0.75 5.98
C ASP A 192 -8.63 2.04 5.39
N GLU A 193 -9.44 3.11 5.37
CA GLU A 193 -9.08 4.38 4.77
C GLU A 193 -7.94 5.10 5.52
N LEU A 194 -7.86 4.96 6.85
CA LEU A 194 -6.74 5.50 7.64
C LEU A 194 -5.41 4.90 7.17
N SER A 195 -5.39 3.60 6.95
CA SER A 195 -4.21 2.88 6.48
C SER A 195 -3.81 3.28 5.06
N LYS A 196 -4.78 3.39 4.15
CA LYS A 196 -4.56 3.79 2.76
C LYS A 196 -3.95 5.19 2.61
N VAL A 197 -4.39 6.13 3.43
CA VAL A 197 -4.04 7.55 3.29
C VAL A 197 -2.89 7.97 4.20
N HIS A 198 -2.84 7.47 5.43
CA HIS A 198 -1.94 8.00 6.45
C HIS A 198 -0.90 6.98 6.93
N LEU A 199 -1.32 5.78 7.33
CA LEU A 199 -0.44 4.83 7.98
C LEU A 199 0.75 4.43 7.10
N ARG A 200 0.53 4.27 5.81
CA ARG A 200 1.56 3.95 4.81
C ARG A 200 2.69 5.00 4.68
N HIS A 201 2.50 6.19 5.22
CA HIS A 201 3.50 7.26 5.21
C HIS A 201 4.18 7.47 6.58
N MET A 202 3.81 6.67 7.58
CA MET A 202 4.30 6.81 8.94
C MET A 202 5.34 5.75 9.24
N VAL A 203 6.60 6.18 9.41
CA VAL A 203 7.67 5.34 9.96
C VAL A 203 7.67 5.54 11.48
N GLY A 204 7.46 4.44 12.22
CA GLY A 204 7.22 4.51 13.67
C GLY A 204 8.45 4.87 14.51
N GLY A 205 8.23 5.55 15.56
CA GLY A 205 8.85 5.71 16.87
C GLY A 205 10.38 5.68 17.07
N ARG A 206 10.76 5.88 18.33
CA ARG A 206 12.15 5.77 18.81
C ARG A 206 12.45 4.36 19.28
N LEU A 207 13.72 3.99 19.32
CA LEU A 207 14.18 2.74 19.94
C LEU A 207 13.69 2.63 21.39
N PRO A 208 13.32 1.41 21.83
CA PRO A 208 12.99 1.17 23.23
C PRO A 208 14.11 1.61 24.18
N ARG A 209 13.76 2.31 25.25
CA ARG A 209 14.72 2.69 26.30
C ARG A 209 15.36 1.47 26.94
N SER A 210 14.64 0.35 27.02
CA SER A 210 15.14 -0.92 27.55
C SER A 210 16.38 -1.43 26.82
N ILE A 211 16.53 -1.17 25.53
CA ILE A 211 17.74 -1.55 24.78
C ILE A 211 18.93 -0.69 25.21
N ASN A 212 18.72 0.60 25.40
CA ASN A 212 19.76 1.50 25.90
C ASN A 212 20.14 1.18 27.35
N GLU A 213 19.22 0.66 28.16
CA GLU A 213 19.44 0.29 29.57
C GLU A 213 20.03 -1.12 29.74
N ILE A 214 19.58 -2.10 28.93
CA ILE A 214 20.05 -3.50 28.98
C ILE A 214 21.45 -3.65 28.39
N SER A 215 21.79 -2.89 27.37
CA SER A 215 23.05 -3.04 26.65
C SER A 215 24.21 -2.21 27.21
N LYS A 216 24.02 -1.36 28.23
CA LYS A 216 25.07 -0.54 28.86
C LYS A 216 26.16 -0.05 27.88
N GLY A 217 25.76 0.39 26.68
CA GLY A 217 26.69 0.91 25.68
C GLY A 217 27.32 -0.10 24.72
N ASP A 218 26.97 -1.40 24.79
CA ASP A 218 27.58 -2.43 23.91
C ASP A 218 27.01 -2.46 22.48
N TYR A 219 25.86 -1.82 22.24
CA TYR A 219 25.21 -1.77 20.93
C TYR A 219 25.01 -0.36 20.43
N LYS A 220 25.21 -0.16 19.15
CA LYS A 220 24.84 1.06 18.44
C LYS A 220 23.85 0.75 17.32
N GLU A 221 22.93 1.66 17.08
CA GLU A 221 22.07 1.61 15.90
C GLU A 221 22.81 2.27 14.74
N LEU A 222 23.02 1.50 13.67
CA LEU A 222 23.57 1.98 12.41
C LEU A 222 22.42 2.09 11.40
N LEU A 223 22.33 3.24 10.74
CA LEU A 223 21.32 3.48 9.73
C LEU A 223 21.94 3.47 8.34
N TYR A 224 21.37 2.67 7.45
CA TYR A 224 21.81 2.57 6.07
C TYR A 224 20.64 2.74 5.11
N ARG A 225 20.92 3.31 3.95
CA ARG A 225 20.04 3.33 2.80
C ARG A 225 20.65 2.47 1.70
N PHE A 226 19.84 1.54 1.13
CA PHE A 226 20.26 0.67 0.04
C PHE A 226 19.39 0.86 -1.20
N GLU A 227 19.98 0.61 -2.37
CA GLU A 227 19.26 0.42 -3.63
C GLU A 227 19.31 -1.06 -4.01
N PHE A 228 18.14 -1.69 -4.10
CA PHE A 228 17.97 -3.08 -4.54
C PHE A 228 17.42 -3.14 -5.95
N PRO A 229 17.78 -4.17 -6.75
CA PRO A 229 17.00 -4.48 -7.95
C PRO A 229 15.54 -4.78 -7.58
N GLU A 230 14.59 -4.15 -8.27
CA GLU A 230 13.16 -4.38 -8.03
C GLU A 230 12.77 -5.75 -8.62
N ARG A 231 12.89 -6.80 -7.82
CA ARG A 231 12.51 -8.18 -8.20
C ARG A 231 12.07 -9.00 -6.99
N PRO A 232 11.13 -9.94 -7.20
CA PRO A 232 10.64 -10.83 -6.15
C PRO A 232 11.77 -11.52 -5.39
N GLY A 233 11.66 -11.57 -4.07
CA GLY A 233 12.62 -12.20 -3.19
C GLY A 233 13.93 -11.42 -2.94
N ALA A 234 14.08 -10.18 -3.40
CA ALA A 234 15.27 -9.37 -3.14
C ALA A 234 15.46 -9.10 -1.65
N LEU A 235 14.40 -8.75 -0.94
CA LEU A 235 14.40 -8.59 0.51
C LEU A 235 14.81 -9.88 1.22
N MET A 236 14.24 -11.01 0.85
CA MET A 236 14.56 -12.30 1.47
C MET A 236 16.05 -12.66 1.28
N ARG A 237 16.62 -12.43 0.09
CA ARG A 237 18.05 -12.65 -0.15
C ARG A 237 18.92 -11.78 0.75
N PHE A 238 18.54 -10.52 0.94
CA PHE A 238 19.27 -9.60 1.81
C PHE A 238 19.21 -10.06 3.27
N VAL A 239 18.02 -10.32 3.81
CA VAL A 239 17.84 -10.77 5.20
C VAL A 239 18.53 -12.11 5.46
N ASN A 240 18.48 -13.04 4.51
CA ASN A 240 19.18 -14.33 4.61
C ASN A 240 20.70 -14.22 4.59
N SER A 241 21.24 -13.14 4.04
CA SER A 241 22.69 -12.90 4.00
C SER A 241 23.21 -12.27 5.31
N MET A 242 22.30 -11.76 6.15
CA MET A 242 22.66 -11.17 7.45
C MET A 242 23.08 -12.23 8.46
N ARG A 243 23.93 -11.85 9.40
CA ARG A 243 24.27 -12.72 10.53
C ARG A 243 23.09 -12.77 11.51
N PRO A 244 22.86 -13.93 12.19
CA PRO A 244 21.75 -14.09 13.13
C PRO A 244 21.82 -13.14 14.35
N GLU A 245 23.02 -12.66 14.69
CA GLU A 245 23.28 -11.76 15.83
C GLU A 245 22.84 -10.33 15.57
N TRP A 246 22.70 -9.94 14.30
CA TRP A 246 22.31 -8.58 13.93
C TRP A 246 20.78 -8.43 13.96
N THR A 247 20.35 -7.46 14.71
CA THR A 247 18.91 -7.20 14.90
C THR A 247 18.51 -5.97 14.08
N ILE A 248 17.55 -6.14 13.19
CA ILE A 248 16.96 -5.03 12.44
C ILE A 248 16.08 -4.23 13.41
N SER A 249 16.35 -2.95 13.55
CA SER A 249 15.63 -2.01 14.42
C SER A 249 14.63 -1.16 13.66
N ILE A 250 14.92 -0.86 12.40
CA ILE A 250 14.04 -0.16 11.46
C ILE A 250 14.15 -0.80 10.10
N PHE A 251 13.04 -0.92 9.41
CA PHE A 251 13.01 -1.27 8.00
C PHE A 251 11.89 -0.52 7.31
N HIS A 252 12.24 0.21 6.26
CA HIS A 252 11.26 0.93 5.45
C HIS A 252 11.55 0.72 3.97
N TYR A 253 10.55 0.24 3.27
CA TYR A 253 10.55 0.07 1.82
C TYR A 253 9.22 0.50 1.24
N ARG A 254 9.27 1.12 0.07
CA ARG A 254 8.09 1.41 -0.74
C ARG A 254 8.45 1.32 -2.22
N ASN A 255 7.65 0.58 -2.96
CA ASN A 255 7.75 0.54 -4.42
C ASN A 255 7.19 1.85 -5.01
N HIS A 256 8.00 2.50 -5.84
CA HIS A 256 7.64 3.73 -6.52
C HIS A 256 7.58 3.54 -8.06
N GLY A 257 7.51 2.28 -8.52
CA GLY A 257 7.50 1.97 -9.96
C GLY A 257 8.84 2.21 -10.67
N ALA A 258 9.97 2.24 -9.92
CA ALA A 258 11.30 2.36 -10.47
C ALA A 258 11.97 0.99 -10.63
N ASP A 259 13.00 0.88 -11.48
CA ASP A 259 13.77 -0.36 -11.67
C ASP A 259 14.55 -0.80 -10.42
N THR A 260 14.72 0.10 -9.46
CA THR A 260 15.42 -0.12 -8.20
C THR A 260 14.55 0.27 -7.02
N GLY A 261 14.35 -0.66 -6.09
CA GLY A 261 13.73 -0.41 -4.79
C GLY A 261 14.71 0.31 -3.86
N ARG A 262 14.22 1.32 -3.15
CA ARG A 262 14.99 2.06 -2.15
C ARG A 262 14.51 1.69 -0.76
N ILE A 263 15.43 1.22 0.08
CA ILE A 263 15.13 0.86 1.45
C ILE A 263 15.95 1.68 2.44
N VAL A 264 15.38 1.87 3.61
CA VAL A 264 16.08 2.33 4.81
C VAL A 264 16.08 1.18 5.81
N ILE A 265 17.25 0.85 6.34
CA ILE A 265 17.41 -0.18 7.36
C ILE A 265 18.23 0.38 8.52
N GLY A 266 17.71 0.19 9.75
CA GLY A 266 18.47 0.37 10.97
C GLY A 266 18.83 -1.00 11.54
N VAL A 267 20.04 -1.15 12.02
CA VAL A 267 20.56 -2.40 12.58
C VAL A 267 21.26 -2.12 13.89
N LEU A 268 20.98 -2.95 14.90
CA LEU A 268 21.71 -2.97 16.15
C LEU A 268 22.95 -3.86 16.01
N VAL A 269 24.12 -3.24 16.13
CA VAL A 269 25.42 -3.91 16.00
C VAL A 269 26.23 -3.66 17.26
N LYS A 270 26.88 -4.70 17.79
CA LYS A 270 27.85 -4.54 18.88
C LYS A 270 29.08 -3.79 18.38
N ASP A 271 29.67 -2.96 19.23
CA ASP A 271 30.89 -2.23 18.87
C ASP A 271 32.03 -3.17 18.45
N SER A 272 32.12 -4.34 19.09
CA SER A 272 33.09 -5.39 18.73
C SER A 272 32.84 -6.06 17.38
N ASP A 273 31.64 -5.90 16.80
CA ASP A 273 31.22 -6.54 15.55
C ASP A 273 31.08 -5.56 14.38
N SER A 274 31.43 -4.29 14.58
CA SER A 274 31.29 -3.24 13.57
C SER A 274 32.06 -3.54 12.28
N SER A 275 33.29 -4.07 12.39
CA SER A 275 34.11 -4.46 11.22
C SER A 275 33.45 -5.54 10.37
N ASN A 276 32.76 -6.49 11.00
CA ASN A 276 32.04 -7.55 10.32
C ASN A 276 30.81 -7.01 9.58
N TRP A 277 30.13 -6.00 10.15
CA TRP A 277 29.06 -5.29 9.48
C TRP A 277 29.56 -4.56 8.23
N ASP A 278 30.67 -3.86 8.32
CA ASP A 278 31.28 -3.16 7.17
C ASP A 278 31.70 -4.14 6.05
N GLU A 279 32.22 -5.30 6.40
CA GLU A 279 32.50 -6.37 5.43
C GLU A 279 31.23 -6.90 4.76
N PHE A 280 30.19 -7.13 5.54
CA PHE A 280 28.91 -7.59 5.04
C PHE A 280 28.32 -6.59 4.03
N VAL A 281 28.26 -5.31 4.38
CA VAL A 281 27.72 -4.25 3.52
C VAL A 281 28.46 -4.19 2.18
N LYS A 282 29.79 -4.34 2.18
CA LYS A 282 30.61 -4.41 0.96
C LYS A 282 30.34 -5.67 0.15
N LYS A 283 30.18 -6.82 0.81
CA LYS A 283 29.97 -8.13 0.18
C LYS A 283 28.60 -8.28 -0.48
N VAL A 284 27.55 -7.66 0.07
CA VAL A 284 26.18 -7.71 -0.46
C VAL A 284 26.11 -7.11 -1.87
N SER A 285 27.07 -6.26 -2.24
CA SER A 285 27.20 -5.66 -3.59
C SER A 285 26.00 -4.82 -4.04
N TYR A 286 25.18 -4.37 -3.10
CA TYR A 286 24.16 -3.35 -3.36
C TYR A 286 24.75 -1.95 -3.18
N LYS A 287 24.23 -0.98 -3.91
CA LYS A 287 24.59 0.41 -3.70
C LYS A 287 24.01 0.87 -2.36
N TYR A 288 24.83 1.50 -1.53
CA TYR A 288 24.44 1.90 -0.17
C TYR A 288 25.02 3.24 0.23
N TRP A 289 24.39 3.84 1.23
CA TRP A 289 24.85 5.04 1.93
C TRP A 289 24.65 4.82 3.43
N GLU A 290 25.65 5.15 4.21
CA GLU A 290 25.51 5.23 5.65
C GLU A 290 24.79 6.56 5.99
N GLU A 291 23.74 6.48 6.79
CA GLU A 291 22.89 7.59 7.16
C GLU A 291 22.81 7.80 8.67
N THR A 292 23.68 7.14 9.46
CA THR A 292 23.70 7.21 10.93
C THR A 292 23.88 8.64 11.44
N GLU A 293 24.67 9.45 10.72
CA GLU A 293 24.93 10.86 11.06
C GLU A 293 23.93 11.83 10.40
N ASN A 294 22.98 11.32 9.62
CA ASN A 294 22.01 12.14 8.91
C ASN A 294 21.14 12.94 9.90
N PRO A 295 20.99 14.27 9.72
CA PRO A 295 20.17 15.10 10.61
C PRO A 295 18.72 14.66 10.72
N ALA A 296 18.11 14.18 9.62
CA ALA A 296 16.73 13.70 9.64
C ALA A 296 16.59 12.46 10.53
N TYR A 297 17.56 11.54 10.48
CA TYR A 297 17.57 10.39 11.37
C TYR A 297 17.64 10.84 12.84
N LYS A 298 18.62 11.69 13.18
CA LYS A 298 18.82 12.17 14.56
C LYS A 298 17.62 12.94 15.12
N LEU A 299 16.91 13.69 14.27
CA LEU A 299 15.77 14.50 14.71
C LEU A 299 14.48 13.70 14.86
N PHE A 300 14.25 12.71 14.01
CA PHE A 300 12.94 12.06 13.90
C PHE A 300 12.93 10.58 14.26
N LEU A 301 14.03 9.86 14.06
CA LEU A 301 14.10 8.42 14.20
C LEU A 301 15.15 7.93 15.21
N GLY A 302 16.19 8.71 15.44
CA GLY A 302 17.27 8.39 16.36
C GLY A 302 16.82 8.41 17.83
N ALA A 303 17.54 7.66 18.67
CA ALA A 303 17.30 7.55 20.10
C ALA A 303 17.66 8.87 20.83
#